data_029c927ae50ccbe57c69c35e66cfb3b4
#
_entry.id   029c927ae50ccbe57c69c35e66cfb3b4
#
_cell.length_a   1.000
_cell.length_b   1.000
_cell.length_c   1.000
_cell.angle_alpha   90.00
_cell.angle_beta   90.00
_cell.angle_gamma   90.00
#
_symmetry.space_group_name_H-M   'P 1'
#
loop_
_entity.id
_entity.type
_entity.pdbx_description
1 polymer ?
#
loop_
_entity_poly.entity_id
_entity_poly.type
_entity_poly.pdbx_seq_one_letter_code
_entity_poly.pdbx_strand_id
1 'polypeptide(L)'
;MRSLTLSLVACSIAMAPLAAQQDRATFAVLPFQNEQSFGLPPETYVALESGLAQLLASELARSPAGQLADRGKTGEALGKRTVPPTRLDAASAQRIGALVGARYVVLGNFVDAYGKIRVNARIVDASSGRFLKAVSNDDPKLQSRDQLHRAVQSLARQILAELSLAAPTESPALPTPAVIAFSQGLAAEEAGDRAAAAKHFQAALDAAPGFADAKEAAARVR
;
A
#
# COMPACT_ATOMS: atom_id res chain seq x y z
N MET A 1 30.98 56.44 -46.76
CA MET A 1 29.71 55.70 -46.76
C MET A 1 29.95 54.36 -46.03
N ARG A 2 29.54 54.28 -44.73
CA ARG A 2 29.74 53.11 -43.88
C ARG A 2 28.38 52.43 -43.71
N SER A 3 28.26 51.22 -44.25
CA SER A 3 27.05 50.41 -44.15
C SER A 3 27.07 49.68 -42.81
N LEU A 4 26.12 49.97 -41.93
CA LEU A 4 25.82 49.16 -40.72
C LEU A 4 24.94 47.97 -41.09
N THR A 5 25.46 46.78 -40.92
CA THR A 5 24.68 45.54 -41.03
C THR A 5 24.14 45.18 -39.63
N LEU A 6 22.83 45.24 -39.46
CA LEU A 6 22.12 44.90 -38.25
C LEU A 6 21.88 43.39 -38.22
N SER A 7 22.59 42.64 -37.39
CA SER A 7 22.37 41.21 -37.19
C SER A 7 21.21 40.99 -36.21
N LEU A 8 20.12 40.46 -36.71
CA LEU A 8 18.96 40.03 -35.91
C LEU A 8 19.27 38.66 -35.33
N VAL A 9 19.53 38.57 -34.02
CA VAL A 9 19.65 37.32 -33.30
C VAL A 9 18.22 36.88 -32.93
N ALA A 10 17.70 35.89 -33.65
CA ALA A 10 16.44 35.23 -33.30
C ALA A 10 16.65 34.29 -32.11
N CYS A 11 16.20 34.74 -30.92
CA CYS A 11 16.16 33.88 -29.71
C CYS A 11 15.00 32.92 -29.82
N SER A 12 15.28 31.67 -30.27
CA SER A 12 14.30 30.59 -30.27
C SER A 12 14.10 30.12 -28.83
N ILE A 13 13.02 30.54 -28.19
CA ILE A 13 12.56 30.00 -26.91
C ILE A 13 12.02 28.62 -27.21
N ALA A 14 12.80 27.61 -26.92
CA ALA A 14 12.32 26.21 -26.93
C ALA A 14 11.31 26.06 -25.78
N MET A 15 10.02 26.10 -26.09
CA MET A 15 8.97 25.68 -25.18
C MET A 15 9.15 24.16 -24.98
N ALA A 16 9.80 23.77 -23.87
CA ALA A 16 9.73 22.41 -23.38
C ALA A 16 8.23 22.07 -23.19
N PRO A 17 7.74 20.92 -23.69
CA PRO A 17 6.39 20.51 -23.39
C PRO A 17 6.28 20.40 -21.88
N LEU A 18 5.34 21.11 -21.28
CA LEU A 18 4.88 20.89 -19.91
C LEU A 18 4.32 19.47 -19.94
N ALA A 19 5.16 18.48 -19.62
CA ALA A 19 4.70 17.12 -19.44
C ALA A 19 3.57 17.22 -18.41
N ALA A 20 2.35 16.93 -18.88
CA ALA A 20 1.18 16.92 -18.04
C ALA A 20 1.54 16.11 -16.81
N GLN A 21 1.67 16.76 -15.68
CA GLN A 21 1.80 16.11 -14.38
C GLN A 21 0.46 15.39 -14.21
N GLN A 22 0.41 14.14 -14.67
CA GLN A 22 -0.75 13.30 -14.44
C GLN A 22 -0.92 13.30 -12.94
N ASP A 23 -2.04 13.88 -12.46
CA ASP A 23 -2.38 13.89 -11.05
C ASP A 23 -2.36 12.45 -10.57
N ARG A 24 -1.28 12.08 -9.87
CA ARG A 24 -1.12 10.75 -9.34
C ARG A 24 -2.24 10.48 -8.35
N ALA A 25 -2.88 9.34 -8.49
CA ALA A 25 -3.91 8.91 -7.55
C ALA A 25 -3.27 8.60 -6.20
N THR A 26 -3.59 9.41 -5.18
CA THR A 26 -3.04 9.23 -3.83
C THR A 26 -3.90 8.22 -3.06
N PHE A 27 -3.25 7.15 -2.61
CA PHE A 27 -3.87 6.06 -1.86
C PHE A 27 -3.51 6.12 -0.37
N ALA A 28 -4.50 5.90 0.50
CA ALA A 28 -4.29 5.49 1.88
C ALA A 28 -4.83 4.07 2.05
N VAL A 29 -3.96 3.13 2.40
CA VAL A 29 -4.36 1.75 2.70
C VAL A 29 -4.40 1.60 4.20
N LEU A 30 -5.57 1.25 4.74
CA LEU A 30 -5.75 1.09 6.18
C LEU A 30 -5.45 -0.35 6.59
N PRO A 31 -5.09 -0.61 7.87
CA PRO A 31 -4.87 -1.96 8.36
C PRO A 31 -6.03 -2.88 8.01
N PHE A 32 -5.70 -4.08 7.55
CA PHE A 32 -6.68 -5.09 7.20
C PHE A 32 -7.32 -5.66 8.46
N GLN A 33 -8.56 -6.05 8.38
CA GLN A 33 -9.26 -6.69 9.49
C GLN A 33 -9.17 -8.21 9.36
N ASN A 34 -8.72 -8.87 10.43
CA ASN A 34 -8.78 -10.33 10.50
C ASN A 34 -10.20 -10.79 10.82
N GLU A 35 -10.79 -11.60 9.94
CA GLU A 35 -12.12 -12.18 10.11
C GLU A 35 -12.02 -13.64 10.58
N GLN A 36 -11.68 -13.85 11.86
CA GLN A 36 -11.64 -15.17 12.53
C GLN A 36 -10.77 -16.21 11.77
N SER A 37 -9.48 -15.88 11.60
CA SER A 37 -8.51 -16.79 11.00
C SER A 37 -8.02 -17.87 11.95
N PHE A 38 -7.62 -19.05 11.40
CA PHE A 38 -7.16 -20.21 12.12
C PHE A 38 -5.93 -20.84 11.46
N GLY A 39 -5.09 -21.49 12.28
CA GLY A 39 -3.93 -22.26 11.80
C GLY A 39 -2.58 -21.58 11.93
N LEU A 40 -2.54 -20.34 12.44
CA LEU A 40 -1.34 -19.64 12.93
C LEU A 40 -1.60 -19.09 14.33
N PRO A 41 -0.55 -18.71 15.08
CA PRO A 41 -0.69 -18.00 16.35
C PRO A 41 -1.48 -16.70 16.17
N PRO A 42 -2.38 -16.32 17.11
CA PRO A 42 -3.22 -15.12 17.00
C PRO A 42 -2.42 -13.84 16.75
N GLU A 43 -1.25 -13.69 17.39
CA GLU A 43 -0.35 -12.54 17.23
C GLU A 43 0.18 -12.40 15.80
N THR A 44 0.32 -13.50 15.07
CA THR A 44 0.71 -13.48 13.66
C THR A 44 -0.39 -12.85 12.81
N TYR A 45 -1.65 -13.15 13.09
CA TYR A 45 -2.77 -12.55 12.38
C TYR A 45 -2.92 -11.07 12.69
N VAL A 46 -2.70 -10.65 13.93
CA VAL A 46 -2.66 -9.23 14.31
C VAL A 46 -1.55 -8.50 13.54
N ALA A 47 -0.37 -9.09 13.43
CA ALA A 47 0.72 -8.51 12.65
C ALA A 47 0.39 -8.43 11.15
N LEU A 48 -0.30 -9.42 10.59
CA LEU A 48 -0.73 -9.43 9.19
C LEU A 48 -1.71 -8.30 8.85
N GLU A 49 -2.44 -7.75 9.81
CA GLU A 49 -3.34 -6.60 9.57
C GLU A 49 -2.58 -5.40 8.99
N SER A 50 -1.50 -4.97 9.65
CA SER A 50 -0.62 -3.90 9.15
C SER A 50 0.27 -4.36 7.99
N GLY A 51 0.74 -5.61 8.02
CA GLY A 51 1.62 -6.17 6.99
C GLY A 51 0.97 -6.23 5.61
N LEU A 52 -0.25 -6.76 5.51
CA LEU A 52 -0.98 -6.84 4.25
C LEU A 52 -1.33 -5.45 3.70
N ALA A 53 -1.69 -4.52 4.59
CA ALA A 53 -1.95 -3.14 4.20
C ALA A 53 -0.70 -2.48 3.60
N GLN A 54 0.46 -2.65 4.24
CA GLN A 54 1.73 -2.10 3.74
C GLN A 54 2.12 -2.71 2.40
N LEU A 55 2.01 -4.04 2.25
CA LEU A 55 2.30 -4.71 0.97
C LEU A 55 1.38 -4.23 -0.15
N LEU A 56 0.06 -4.10 0.12
CA LEU A 56 -0.86 -3.57 -0.87
C LEU A 56 -0.53 -2.12 -1.24
N ALA A 57 -0.20 -1.30 -0.25
CA ALA A 57 0.25 0.08 -0.49
C ALA A 57 1.48 0.11 -1.40
N SER A 58 2.50 -0.70 -1.11
CA SER A 58 3.72 -0.79 -1.93
C SER A 58 3.42 -1.24 -3.36
N GLU A 59 2.54 -2.23 -3.55
CA GLU A 59 2.14 -2.68 -4.89
C GLU A 59 1.35 -1.59 -5.65
N LEU A 60 0.48 -0.83 -5.00
CA LEU A 60 -0.21 0.31 -5.62
C LEU A 60 0.77 1.42 -6.04
N ALA A 61 1.80 1.68 -5.22
CA ALA A 61 2.83 2.68 -5.51
C ALA A 61 3.76 2.30 -6.67
N ARG A 62 3.80 1.01 -7.06
CA ARG A 62 4.54 0.54 -8.25
C ARG A 62 3.89 0.96 -9.56
N SER A 63 2.64 1.41 -9.53
CA SER A 63 2.01 2.05 -10.69
C SER A 63 2.59 3.46 -10.88
N PRO A 64 2.93 3.86 -12.13
CA PRO A 64 3.36 5.23 -12.40
C PRO A 64 2.28 6.27 -12.09
N ALA A 65 1.02 5.84 -12.07
CA ALA A 65 -0.14 6.67 -11.72
C ALA A 65 -0.50 6.61 -10.22
N GLY A 66 0.20 5.78 -9.42
CA GLY A 66 -0.04 5.61 -7.99
C GLY A 66 0.91 6.43 -7.12
N GLN A 67 0.39 6.95 -6.01
CA GLN A 67 1.16 7.60 -4.95
C GLN A 67 0.57 7.21 -3.60
N LEU A 68 1.40 7.07 -2.58
CA LEU A 68 0.91 6.78 -1.23
C LEU A 68 0.76 8.07 -0.42
N ALA A 69 -0.28 8.10 0.42
CA ALA A 69 -0.37 9.04 1.52
C ALA A 69 0.71 8.71 2.57
N ASP A 70 1.09 9.71 3.34
CA ASP A 70 2.09 9.54 4.41
C ASP A 70 1.61 8.52 5.45
N ARG A 71 2.43 7.49 5.69
CA ARG A 71 2.09 6.39 6.62
C ARG A 71 2.00 6.89 8.07
N GLY A 72 2.88 7.80 8.48
CA GLY A 72 2.88 8.35 9.84
C GLY A 72 1.59 9.13 10.10
N LYS A 73 1.20 10.00 9.16
CA LYS A 73 -0.08 10.73 9.23
C LYS A 73 -1.28 9.78 9.21
N THR A 74 -1.22 8.71 8.43
CA THR A 74 -2.28 7.70 8.39
C THR A 74 -2.40 6.99 9.73
N GLY A 75 -1.28 6.61 10.36
CA GLY A 75 -1.24 6.03 11.69
C GLY A 75 -1.78 6.98 12.77
N GLU A 76 -1.36 8.26 12.73
CA GLU A 76 -1.88 9.28 13.66
C GLU A 76 -3.40 9.50 13.48
N ALA A 77 -3.87 9.56 12.24
CA ALA A 77 -5.30 9.69 11.95
C ALA A 77 -6.11 8.51 12.45
N LEU A 78 -5.53 7.30 12.41
CA LEU A 78 -6.09 6.09 13.01
C LEU A 78 -6.08 6.13 14.54
N GLY A 79 -4.98 6.55 15.17
CA GLY A 79 -4.82 6.62 16.61
C GLY A 79 -5.71 7.67 17.31
N LYS A 80 -6.08 8.74 16.61
CA LYS A 80 -6.98 9.81 17.11
C LYS A 80 -8.46 9.43 17.05
N ARG A 81 -8.80 8.19 16.68
CA ARG A 81 -10.19 7.76 16.52
C ARG A 81 -10.82 7.26 17.81
N THR A 82 -12.07 7.66 17.99
CA THR A 82 -12.99 7.14 19.02
C THR A 82 -13.67 5.82 18.61
N VAL A 83 -13.50 5.38 17.35
CA VAL A 83 -14.17 4.17 16.82
C VAL A 83 -13.15 3.05 16.71
N PRO A 84 -13.43 1.85 17.25
CA PRO A 84 -12.55 0.70 17.15
C PRO A 84 -12.21 0.37 15.68
N PRO A 85 -11.00 -0.14 15.37
CA PRO A 85 -10.60 -0.54 14.01
C PRO A 85 -11.56 -1.54 13.35
N THR A 86 -12.28 -2.30 14.14
CA THR A 86 -13.26 -3.33 13.72
C THR A 86 -14.49 -2.78 13.00
N ARG A 87 -14.67 -1.45 12.90
CA ARG A 87 -15.80 -0.82 12.22
C ARG A 87 -15.38 0.35 11.32
N LEU A 88 -14.37 0.10 10.47
CA LEU A 88 -14.01 1.06 9.44
C LEU A 88 -15.09 1.08 8.35
N ASP A 89 -15.94 2.10 8.40
CA ASP A 89 -16.96 2.39 7.38
C ASP A 89 -16.49 3.45 6.37
N ALA A 90 -17.28 3.68 5.35
CA ALA A 90 -16.99 4.67 4.32
C ALA A 90 -16.83 6.10 4.88
N ALA A 91 -17.59 6.46 5.92
CA ALA A 91 -17.52 7.77 6.55
C ALA A 91 -16.18 7.95 7.32
N SER A 92 -15.72 6.91 7.99
CA SER A 92 -14.40 6.90 8.64
C SER A 92 -13.28 6.97 7.61
N ALA A 93 -13.39 6.21 6.51
CA ALA A 93 -12.46 6.25 5.40
C ALA A 93 -12.38 7.64 4.77
N GLN A 94 -13.52 8.29 4.52
CA GLN A 94 -13.57 9.66 4.01
C GLN A 94 -12.82 10.64 4.91
N ARG A 95 -13.07 10.60 6.21
CA ARG A 95 -12.40 11.49 7.18
C ARG A 95 -10.88 11.25 7.22
N ILE A 96 -10.45 9.99 7.23
CA ILE A 96 -9.03 9.65 7.20
C ILE A 96 -8.40 10.14 5.90
N GLY A 97 -9.03 9.86 4.75
CA GLY A 97 -8.55 10.29 3.45
C GLY A 97 -8.36 11.81 3.38
N ALA A 98 -9.32 12.59 3.88
CA ALA A 98 -9.21 14.05 3.95
C ALA A 98 -8.04 14.52 4.83
N LEU A 99 -7.81 13.87 5.98
CA LEU A 99 -6.72 14.21 6.91
C LEU A 99 -5.33 13.94 6.32
N VAL A 100 -5.18 12.88 5.52
CA VAL A 100 -3.90 12.48 4.95
C VAL A 100 -3.71 12.91 3.49
N GLY A 101 -4.69 13.60 2.91
CA GLY A 101 -4.64 14.03 1.51
C GLY A 101 -4.76 12.88 0.51
N ALA A 102 -5.39 11.77 0.87
CA ALA A 102 -5.62 10.65 -0.02
C ALA A 102 -6.91 10.84 -0.83
N ARG A 103 -6.82 10.59 -2.15
CA ARG A 103 -8.00 10.55 -3.02
C ARG A 103 -8.79 9.26 -2.83
N TYR A 104 -8.09 8.16 -2.68
CA TYR A 104 -8.69 6.84 -2.47
C TYR A 104 -8.24 6.24 -1.14
N VAL A 105 -9.19 5.73 -0.39
CA VAL A 105 -8.92 4.96 0.83
C VAL A 105 -9.29 3.50 0.58
N VAL A 106 -8.36 2.60 0.88
CA VAL A 106 -8.56 1.17 0.74
C VAL A 106 -8.76 0.57 2.12
N LEU A 107 -9.90 -0.09 2.31
CA LEU A 107 -10.24 -0.88 3.47
C LEU A 107 -10.11 -2.36 3.11
N GLY A 108 -9.43 -3.14 3.92
CA GLY A 108 -9.22 -4.55 3.66
C GLY A 108 -9.70 -5.45 4.80
N ASN A 109 -10.01 -6.68 4.45
CA ASN A 109 -10.17 -7.77 5.40
C ASN A 109 -9.57 -9.07 4.84
N PHE A 110 -9.28 -10.00 5.73
CA PHE A 110 -8.81 -11.31 5.33
C PHE A 110 -9.32 -12.39 6.29
N VAL A 111 -9.38 -13.60 5.77
CA VAL A 111 -9.62 -14.81 6.55
C VAL A 111 -8.66 -15.91 6.09
N ASP A 112 -8.07 -16.60 7.04
CA ASP A 112 -7.26 -17.79 6.81
C ASP A 112 -7.93 -19.00 7.49
N ALA A 113 -8.36 -19.94 6.69
CA ALA A 113 -8.94 -21.20 7.15
C ALA A 113 -7.92 -22.32 6.98
N TYR A 114 -7.06 -22.52 7.98
CA TYR A 114 -6.03 -23.57 8.02
C TYR A 114 -5.13 -23.60 6.76
N GLY A 115 -4.61 -22.45 6.38
CA GLY A 115 -3.72 -22.33 5.21
C GLY A 115 -4.43 -22.06 3.89
N LYS A 116 -5.75 -21.87 3.91
CA LYS A 116 -6.53 -21.35 2.80
C LYS A 116 -6.92 -19.91 3.09
N ILE A 117 -6.43 -18.97 2.30
CA ILE A 117 -6.60 -17.56 2.58
C ILE A 117 -7.47 -16.86 1.53
N ARG A 118 -8.35 -15.98 2.00
CA ARG A 118 -9.05 -15.00 1.19
C ARG A 118 -8.71 -13.61 1.68
N VAL A 119 -8.41 -12.73 0.75
CA VAL A 119 -8.15 -11.31 1.02
C VAL A 119 -9.11 -10.49 0.17
N ASN A 120 -9.79 -9.54 0.80
CA ASN A 120 -10.71 -8.63 0.12
C ASN A 120 -10.28 -7.19 0.37
N ALA A 121 -10.56 -6.31 -0.59
CA ALA A 121 -10.37 -4.88 -0.43
C ALA A 121 -11.57 -4.12 -0.95
N ARG A 122 -11.88 -2.98 -0.32
CA ARG A 122 -12.94 -2.04 -0.70
C ARG A 122 -12.33 -0.68 -0.94
N ILE A 123 -12.70 -0.05 -2.05
CA ILE A 123 -12.19 1.25 -2.46
C ILE A 123 -13.25 2.31 -2.12
N VAL A 124 -12.84 3.33 -1.37
CA VAL A 124 -13.67 4.49 -1.04
C VAL A 124 -13.05 5.73 -1.67
N ASP A 125 -13.84 6.51 -2.38
CA ASP A 125 -13.46 7.85 -2.82
C ASP A 125 -13.54 8.80 -1.62
N ALA A 126 -12.41 9.35 -1.20
CA ALA A 126 -12.33 10.17 0.00
C ALA A 126 -13.01 11.54 -0.17
N SER A 127 -13.18 12.04 -1.39
CA SER A 127 -13.83 13.32 -1.65
C SER A 127 -15.35 13.24 -1.46
N SER A 128 -15.95 12.15 -1.90
CA SER A 128 -17.41 11.95 -1.86
C SER A 128 -17.87 11.02 -0.74
N GLY A 129 -16.97 10.26 -0.11
CA GLY A 129 -17.31 9.21 0.84
C GLY A 129 -18.01 8.01 0.19
N ARG A 130 -18.03 7.95 -1.15
CA ARG A 130 -18.70 6.87 -1.88
C ARG A 130 -17.83 5.62 -1.92
N PHE A 131 -18.47 4.52 -1.67
CA PHE A 131 -17.91 3.20 -1.96
C PHE A 131 -17.91 2.99 -3.48
N LEU A 132 -16.73 2.73 -4.06
CA LEU A 132 -16.57 2.55 -5.50
C LEU A 132 -16.71 1.08 -5.88
N LYS A 133 -15.88 0.21 -5.30
CA LYS A 133 -15.82 -1.20 -5.65
C LYS A 133 -15.26 -2.06 -4.52
N ALA A 134 -15.67 -3.33 -4.49
CA ALA A 134 -15.00 -4.41 -3.76
C ALA A 134 -14.26 -5.31 -4.74
N VAL A 135 -13.05 -5.68 -4.39
CA VAL A 135 -12.21 -6.64 -5.10
C VAL A 135 -11.75 -7.74 -4.15
N SER A 136 -11.45 -8.92 -4.69
CA SER A 136 -10.93 -10.04 -3.91
C SER A 136 -9.83 -10.76 -4.70
N ASN A 137 -9.05 -11.60 -4.02
CA ASN A 137 -8.12 -12.47 -4.73
C ASN A 137 -8.89 -13.34 -5.76
N ASP A 138 -8.29 -13.57 -6.94
CA ASP A 138 -8.89 -13.91 -8.25
C ASP A 138 -9.77 -15.16 -8.33
N ASP A 139 -9.94 -15.90 -7.27
CA ASP A 139 -10.80 -17.07 -7.26
C ASP A 139 -11.84 -16.89 -6.15
N PRO A 140 -13.14 -17.16 -6.41
CA PRO A 140 -14.13 -17.30 -5.34
C PRO A 140 -13.73 -18.39 -4.31
N LYS A 141 -12.78 -19.27 -4.66
CA LYS A 141 -12.19 -20.25 -3.76
C LYS A 141 -11.04 -19.65 -2.95
N LEU A 142 -10.85 -20.16 -1.75
CA LEU A 142 -9.69 -19.82 -0.92
C LEU A 142 -8.40 -20.28 -1.59
N GLN A 143 -7.44 -19.34 -1.72
CA GLN A 143 -6.10 -19.65 -2.23
C GLN A 143 -5.20 -20.18 -1.10
N SER A 144 -4.12 -20.90 -1.46
CA SER A 144 -3.13 -21.32 -0.48
C SER A 144 -2.43 -20.10 0.14
N ARG A 145 -2.20 -20.13 1.45
CA ARG A 145 -1.41 -19.10 2.16
C ARG A 145 -0.02 -18.90 1.54
N ASP A 146 0.56 -19.94 0.94
CA ASP A 146 1.84 -19.84 0.26
C ASP A 146 1.83 -18.85 -0.92
N GLN A 147 0.64 -18.47 -1.37
CA GLN A 147 0.44 -17.48 -2.43
C GLN A 147 -0.02 -16.11 -1.88
N LEU A 148 0.16 -15.86 -0.57
CA LEU A 148 -0.34 -14.67 0.09
C LEU A 148 0.08 -13.36 -0.62
N HIS A 149 1.36 -13.22 -0.97
CA HIS A 149 1.82 -12.03 -1.69
C HIS A 149 1.22 -11.93 -3.10
N ARG A 150 1.03 -13.04 -3.80
CA ARG A 150 0.35 -13.04 -5.11
C ARG A 150 -1.10 -12.59 -5.01
N ALA A 151 -1.79 -12.94 -3.93
CA ALA A 151 -3.13 -12.44 -3.67
C ALA A 151 -3.15 -10.92 -3.51
N VAL A 152 -2.18 -10.35 -2.78
CA VAL A 152 -2.02 -8.90 -2.64
C VAL A 152 -1.71 -8.22 -3.98
N GLN A 153 -0.80 -8.80 -4.78
CA GLN A 153 -0.49 -8.29 -6.12
C GLN A 153 -1.73 -8.31 -7.05
N SER A 154 -2.54 -9.35 -6.97
CA SER A 154 -3.79 -9.42 -7.71
C SER A 154 -4.77 -8.34 -7.29
N LEU A 155 -4.94 -8.10 -5.98
CA LEU A 155 -5.77 -7.00 -5.48
C LEU A 155 -5.29 -5.64 -5.99
N ALA A 156 -3.98 -5.38 -5.99
CA ALA A 156 -3.43 -4.11 -6.49
C ALA A 156 -3.77 -3.91 -7.97
N ARG A 157 -3.59 -4.94 -8.81
CA ARG A 157 -3.97 -4.88 -10.24
C ARG A 157 -5.45 -4.61 -10.43
N GLN A 158 -6.32 -5.30 -9.68
CA GLN A 158 -7.77 -5.11 -9.77
C GLN A 158 -8.19 -3.70 -9.33
N ILE A 159 -7.61 -3.17 -8.24
CA ILE A 159 -7.86 -1.80 -7.76
C ILE A 159 -7.47 -0.78 -8.85
N LEU A 160 -6.28 -0.90 -9.40
CA LEU A 160 -5.80 0.03 -10.44
C LEU A 160 -6.64 -0.07 -11.71
N ALA A 161 -7.00 -1.28 -12.14
CA ALA A 161 -7.88 -1.49 -13.30
C ALA A 161 -9.27 -0.88 -13.10
N GLU A 162 -9.87 -1.05 -11.93
CA GLU A 162 -11.17 -0.48 -11.59
C GLU A 162 -11.17 1.05 -11.62
N LEU A 163 -10.05 1.65 -11.25
CA LEU A 163 -9.85 3.11 -11.30
C LEU A 163 -9.33 3.60 -12.66
N SER A 164 -9.22 2.73 -13.65
CA SER A 164 -8.65 3.03 -14.98
C SER A 164 -7.23 3.61 -14.92
N LEU A 165 -6.45 3.17 -13.93
CA LEU A 165 -5.06 3.56 -13.74
C LEU A 165 -4.11 2.54 -14.36
N ALA A 166 -2.90 2.98 -14.69
CA ALA A 166 -1.87 2.11 -15.24
C ALA A 166 -1.54 0.96 -14.28
N ALA A 167 -1.34 -0.23 -14.83
CA ALA A 167 -0.94 -1.41 -14.06
C ALA A 167 0.38 -1.18 -13.30
N PRO A 168 0.58 -1.87 -12.16
CA PRO A 168 1.83 -1.76 -11.43
C PRO A 168 2.96 -2.46 -12.21
N THR A 169 4.19 -1.98 -12.03
CA THR A 169 5.37 -2.71 -12.52
C THR A 169 5.44 -4.07 -11.83
N GLU A 170 5.67 -5.13 -12.59
CA GLU A 170 5.78 -6.47 -12.03
C GLU A 170 6.91 -6.60 -11.02
N SER A 171 6.65 -7.38 -9.98
CA SER A 171 7.64 -7.74 -8.96
C SER A 171 7.58 -9.23 -8.66
N PRO A 172 8.70 -9.86 -8.29
CA PRO A 172 8.70 -11.23 -7.82
C PRO A 172 7.79 -11.41 -6.60
N ALA A 173 7.04 -12.50 -6.56
CA ALA A 173 6.25 -12.82 -5.39
C ALA A 173 7.15 -13.17 -4.21
N LEU A 174 6.84 -12.60 -3.05
CA LEU A 174 7.55 -12.89 -1.81
C LEU A 174 7.09 -14.23 -1.22
N PRO A 175 7.99 -15.03 -0.65
CA PRO A 175 7.61 -16.21 0.09
C PRO A 175 6.85 -15.83 1.37
N THR A 176 5.86 -16.62 1.75
CA THR A 176 5.02 -16.35 2.93
C THR A 176 5.81 -16.15 4.23
N PRO A 177 6.89 -16.90 4.51
CA PRO A 177 7.71 -16.60 5.70
C PRO A 177 8.27 -15.17 5.72
N ALA A 178 8.68 -14.62 4.56
CA ALA A 178 9.15 -13.25 4.47
C ALA A 178 8.02 -12.25 4.77
N VAL A 179 6.81 -12.50 4.25
CA VAL A 179 5.63 -11.67 4.50
C VAL A 179 5.28 -11.67 5.98
N ILE A 180 5.25 -12.85 6.63
CA ILE A 180 4.95 -12.97 8.06
C ILE A 180 6.01 -12.24 8.91
N ALA A 181 7.29 -12.50 8.65
CA ALA A 181 8.38 -11.85 9.39
C ALA A 181 8.34 -10.33 9.21
N PHE A 182 8.12 -9.83 8.01
CA PHE A 182 7.95 -8.40 7.76
C PHE A 182 6.77 -7.80 8.53
N SER A 183 5.64 -8.49 8.54
CA SER A 183 4.45 -8.06 9.28
C SER A 183 4.70 -7.99 10.78
N GLN A 184 5.40 -9.00 11.35
CA GLN A 184 5.81 -9.00 12.75
C GLN A 184 6.78 -7.86 13.06
N GLY A 185 7.69 -7.55 12.14
CA GLY A 185 8.58 -6.40 12.25
C GLY A 185 7.82 -5.07 12.32
N LEU A 186 6.79 -4.89 11.48
CA LEU A 186 5.93 -3.70 11.51
C LEU A 186 5.15 -3.59 12.83
N ALA A 187 4.60 -4.70 13.33
CA ALA A 187 3.87 -4.71 14.60
C ALA A 187 4.80 -4.38 15.79
N ALA A 188 6.03 -4.88 15.80
CA ALA A 188 7.03 -4.54 16.80
C ALA A 188 7.47 -3.06 16.71
N GLU A 189 7.64 -2.52 15.50
CA GLU A 189 7.93 -1.10 15.26
C GLU A 189 6.79 -0.21 15.81
N GLU A 190 5.54 -0.57 15.55
CA GLU A 190 4.35 0.13 16.04
C GLU A 190 4.23 0.07 17.56
N ALA A 191 4.66 -1.03 18.18
CA ALA A 191 4.75 -1.18 19.63
C ALA A 191 5.95 -0.45 20.26
N GLY A 192 6.85 0.12 19.45
CA GLY A 192 8.06 0.80 19.91
C GLY A 192 9.23 -0.13 20.25
N ASP A 193 9.09 -1.44 20.03
CA ASP A 193 10.16 -2.42 20.25
C ASP A 193 11.07 -2.50 19.01
N ARG A 194 12.04 -1.57 18.97
CA ARG A 194 13.00 -1.50 17.87
C ARG A 194 13.87 -2.75 17.74
N ALA A 195 14.20 -3.40 18.87
CA ALA A 195 15.07 -4.58 18.83
C ALA A 195 14.33 -5.78 18.23
N ALA A 196 13.09 -6.02 18.64
CA ALA A 196 12.25 -7.04 18.02
C ALA A 196 11.98 -6.72 16.55
N ALA A 197 11.68 -5.47 16.21
CA ALA A 197 11.45 -5.03 14.84
C ALA A 197 12.67 -5.31 13.95
N ALA A 198 13.87 -4.93 14.37
CA ALA A 198 15.11 -5.20 13.64
C ALA A 198 15.33 -6.71 13.39
N LYS A 199 15.09 -7.54 14.40
CA LYS A 199 15.18 -8.99 14.29
C LYS A 199 14.21 -9.56 13.26
N HIS A 200 12.96 -9.11 13.28
CA HIS A 200 11.93 -9.58 12.36
C HIS A 200 12.18 -9.09 10.92
N PHE A 201 12.61 -7.84 10.73
CA PHE A 201 12.98 -7.36 9.40
C PHE A 201 14.21 -8.10 8.85
N GLN A 202 15.19 -8.46 9.70
CA GLN A 202 16.29 -9.30 9.26
C GLN A 202 15.80 -10.69 8.84
N ALA A 203 14.93 -11.33 9.60
CA ALA A 203 14.33 -12.61 9.22
C ALA A 203 13.57 -12.55 7.88
N ALA A 204 12.88 -11.42 7.61
CA ALA A 204 12.24 -11.19 6.33
C ALA A 204 13.25 -11.12 5.18
N LEU A 205 14.39 -10.46 5.39
CA LEU A 205 15.49 -10.35 4.42
C LEU A 205 16.21 -11.68 4.21
N ASP A 206 16.37 -12.49 5.26
CA ASP A 206 16.96 -13.83 5.15
C ASP A 206 16.07 -14.73 4.28
N ALA A 207 14.74 -14.62 4.42
CA ALA A 207 13.79 -15.35 3.60
C ALA A 207 13.63 -14.79 2.18
N ALA A 208 13.85 -13.48 1.99
CA ALA A 208 13.74 -12.79 0.70
C ALA A 208 14.76 -11.63 0.61
N PRO A 209 16.00 -11.87 0.19
CA PRO A 209 17.06 -10.83 0.15
C PRO A 209 16.74 -9.63 -0.77
N GLY A 210 15.84 -9.81 -1.73
CA GLY A 210 15.36 -8.77 -2.65
C GLY A 210 14.21 -7.91 -2.11
N PHE A 211 13.73 -8.14 -0.89
CA PHE A 211 12.55 -7.47 -0.35
C PHE A 211 12.85 -6.00 0.02
N ALA A 212 12.48 -5.08 -0.88
CA ALA A 212 12.78 -3.65 -0.76
C ALA A 212 12.18 -3.03 0.50
N ASP A 213 10.89 -3.30 0.78
CA ASP A 213 10.21 -2.73 1.94
C ASP A 213 10.84 -3.17 3.27
N ALA A 214 11.30 -4.43 3.36
CA ALA A 214 11.99 -4.93 4.54
C ALA A 214 13.38 -4.27 4.71
N LYS A 215 14.10 -3.98 3.62
CA LYS A 215 15.36 -3.23 3.67
C LYS A 215 15.16 -1.82 4.21
N GLU A 216 14.15 -1.14 3.69
CA GLU A 216 13.79 0.22 4.11
C GLU A 216 13.35 0.26 5.58
N ALA A 217 12.51 -0.71 5.99
CA ALA A 217 12.06 -0.85 7.37
C ALA A 217 13.23 -1.16 8.32
N ALA A 218 14.12 -2.08 7.97
CA ALA A 218 15.30 -2.37 8.77
C ALA A 218 16.24 -1.16 8.93
N ALA A 219 16.32 -0.29 7.93
CA ALA A 219 17.12 0.93 8.02
C ALA A 219 16.52 1.98 8.99
N ARG A 220 15.18 2.03 9.12
CA ARG A 220 14.51 2.96 10.04
C ARG A 220 14.67 2.60 11.52
N VAL A 221 14.85 1.33 11.84
CA VAL A 221 14.88 0.83 13.24
C VAL A 221 16.31 0.64 13.78
N ARG A 222 17.33 0.87 12.96
CA ARG A 222 18.76 0.88 13.34
C ARG A 222 19.18 2.14 14.12
#